data_e84e8f3d7dfebf9bcf8bba5614e1859c
#
_entry.id   e84e8f3d7dfebf9bcf8bba5614e1859c
#
_cell.length_a   1.000
_cell.length_b   1.000
_cell.length_c   1.000
_cell.angle_alpha   90.00
_cell.angle_beta   90.00
_cell.angle_gamma   90.00
#
_symmetry.space_group_name_H-M   'P 1'
#
loop_
_entity.id
_entity.type
_entity.pdbx_description
1 polymer ?
#
loop_
_entity_poly.entity_id
_entity_poly.type
_entity_poly.pdbx_seq_one_letter_code
_entity_poly.pdbx_strand_id
1 'polypeptide(L)'
;MDGTYILVVDDESRIRKLLRDFFTAKGYQILEAEDGEKAIEVFEENRNKIKLILLDVMMPKLDGWSVLRKIRQESNLPVIMLTARGEEQDELFGFELGVDEYISKPFSPKILVARVEAILKRVYGDTKQLKDYDGIVIDQEGRTVKVDGKPIDLSLREYELLKYLLDNENIALSRDKILNNVWNYDYYGDSRTID
;
A
#
# COMPACT_ATOMS: atom_id res chain seq x y z
N MET A 1 7.40 19.19 7.00
CA MET A 1 7.21 17.93 6.24
C MET A 1 7.49 18.24 4.78
N ASP A 2 8.75 18.11 4.37
CA ASP A 2 9.11 18.35 2.97
C ASP A 2 8.58 17.20 2.11
N GLY A 3 7.53 17.53 1.34
CA GLY A 3 7.22 16.85 0.09
C GLY A 3 6.87 15.36 0.11
N THR A 4 5.90 14.91 0.94
CA THR A 4 5.33 13.56 0.72
C THR A 4 4.48 13.57 -0.55
N TYR A 5 4.94 12.88 -1.59
CA TYR A 5 4.24 12.78 -2.87
C TYR A 5 3.32 11.57 -2.89
N ILE A 6 2.09 11.77 -3.35
CA ILE A 6 1.10 10.73 -3.63
C ILE A 6 0.82 10.75 -5.14
N LEU A 7 0.92 9.59 -5.79
CA LEU A 7 0.51 9.44 -7.17
C LEU A 7 -0.97 9.02 -7.20
N VAL A 8 -1.79 9.81 -7.88
CA VAL A 8 -3.23 9.54 -8.10
C VAL A 8 -3.43 9.14 -9.55
N VAL A 9 -3.89 7.92 -9.74
CA VAL A 9 -4.12 7.33 -11.06
C VAL A 9 -5.59 6.98 -11.21
N ASP A 10 -6.29 7.66 -12.09
CA ASP A 10 -7.73 7.48 -12.34
C ASP A 10 -8.07 8.14 -13.69
N ASP A 11 -8.86 7.54 -14.54
CA ASP A 11 -9.20 8.12 -15.85
C ASP A 11 -10.21 9.29 -15.72
N GLU A 12 -11.01 9.31 -14.64
CA GLU A 12 -11.94 10.37 -14.35
C GLU A 12 -11.25 11.63 -13.82
N SER A 13 -11.15 12.67 -14.63
CA SER A 13 -10.54 13.97 -14.24
C SER A 13 -11.20 14.61 -13.00
N ARG A 14 -12.50 14.34 -12.77
CA ARG A 14 -13.22 14.83 -11.59
C ARG A 14 -12.72 14.17 -10.31
N ILE A 15 -12.43 12.88 -10.35
CA ILE A 15 -11.88 12.13 -9.19
C ILE A 15 -10.47 12.60 -8.92
N ARG A 16 -9.61 12.70 -9.94
CA ARG A 16 -8.24 13.22 -9.75
C ARG A 16 -8.24 14.60 -9.13
N LYS A 17 -9.09 15.53 -9.64
CA LYS A 17 -9.22 16.87 -9.08
C LYS A 17 -9.69 16.85 -7.62
N LEU A 18 -10.73 16.06 -7.32
CA LEU A 18 -11.26 15.92 -5.96
C LEU A 18 -10.16 15.46 -5.00
N LEU A 19 -9.46 14.39 -5.35
CA LEU A 19 -8.39 13.83 -4.52
C LEU A 19 -7.22 14.82 -4.37
N ARG A 20 -6.80 15.47 -5.46
CA ARG A 20 -5.79 16.52 -5.39
C ARG A 20 -6.17 17.61 -4.38
N ASP A 21 -7.38 18.14 -4.48
CA ASP A 21 -7.84 19.24 -3.62
C ASP A 21 -7.83 18.81 -2.14
N PHE A 22 -8.33 17.59 -1.82
CA PHE A 22 -8.36 17.08 -0.46
C PHE A 22 -6.95 16.79 0.10
N PHE A 23 -6.08 16.16 -0.66
CA PHE A 23 -4.73 15.82 -0.20
C PHE A 23 -3.81 17.03 -0.14
N THR A 24 -3.91 17.97 -1.09
CA THR A 24 -3.15 19.22 -1.04
C THR A 24 -3.53 20.06 0.18
N ALA A 25 -4.81 20.10 0.56
CA ALA A 25 -5.27 20.76 1.78
C ALA A 25 -4.67 20.14 3.06
N LYS A 26 -4.18 18.90 2.98
CA LYS A 26 -3.47 18.18 4.06
C LYS A 26 -1.94 18.32 3.99
N GLY A 27 -1.43 19.05 3.01
CA GLY A 27 0.01 19.29 2.84
C GLY A 27 0.75 18.25 2.00
N TYR A 28 0.05 17.34 1.32
CA TYR A 28 0.64 16.39 0.38
C TYR A 28 0.89 17.03 -0.98
N GLN A 29 1.92 16.55 -1.68
CA GLN A 29 2.17 16.87 -3.09
C GLN A 29 1.53 15.78 -3.96
N ILE A 30 0.77 16.18 -4.98
CA ILE A 30 0.04 15.24 -5.82
C ILE A 30 0.64 15.19 -7.21
N LEU A 31 0.94 13.98 -7.65
CA LEU A 31 1.21 13.64 -9.04
C LEU A 31 -0.03 12.96 -9.60
N GLU A 32 -0.37 13.24 -10.84
CA GLU A 32 -1.57 12.70 -11.49
C GLU A 32 -1.20 11.92 -12.74
N ALA A 33 -1.95 10.84 -12.98
CA ALA A 33 -1.93 10.12 -14.24
C ALA A 33 -3.37 9.77 -14.66
N GLU A 34 -3.68 9.89 -15.94
CA GLU A 34 -5.02 9.68 -16.48
C GLU A 34 -5.25 8.29 -17.06
N ASP A 35 -4.21 7.49 -17.14
CA ASP A 35 -4.23 6.09 -17.57
C ASP A 35 -3.00 5.34 -17.04
N GLY A 36 -2.99 4.02 -17.23
CA GLY A 36 -1.93 3.17 -16.71
C GLY A 36 -0.57 3.37 -17.37
N GLU A 37 -0.51 3.78 -18.65
CA GLU A 37 0.76 4.07 -19.33
C GLU A 37 1.39 5.33 -18.72
N LYS A 38 0.59 6.38 -18.55
CA LYS A 38 1.02 7.61 -17.91
C LYS A 38 1.40 7.40 -16.44
N ALA A 39 0.73 6.47 -15.76
CA ALA A 39 1.05 6.12 -14.38
C ALA A 39 2.47 5.55 -14.26
N ILE A 40 2.86 4.65 -15.15
CA ILE A 40 4.22 4.09 -15.18
C ILE A 40 5.25 5.17 -15.47
N GLU A 41 5.02 6.01 -16.49
CA GLU A 41 5.93 7.11 -16.85
C GLU A 41 6.16 8.04 -15.64
N VAL A 42 5.08 8.53 -15.01
CA VAL A 42 5.16 9.42 -13.84
C VAL A 42 5.83 8.73 -12.65
N PHE A 43 5.57 7.42 -12.45
CA PHE A 43 6.22 6.64 -11.40
C PHE A 43 7.73 6.55 -11.62
N GLU A 44 8.18 6.21 -12.82
CA GLU A 44 9.62 6.10 -13.15
C GLU A 44 10.35 7.42 -12.93
N GLU A 45 9.78 8.53 -13.40
CA GLU A 45 10.36 9.86 -13.25
C GLU A 45 10.46 10.33 -11.78
N ASN A 46 9.54 9.87 -10.92
CA ASN A 46 9.40 10.36 -9.55
C ASN A 46 9.54 9.30 -8.47
N ARG A 47 10.09 8.14 -8.80
CA ARG A 47 10.19 6.96 -7.95
C ARG A 47 10.67 7.25 -6.53
N ASN A 48 11.69 8.06 -6.37
CA ASN A 48 12.28 8.39 -5.06
C ASN A 48 11.44 9.36 -4.21
N LYS A 49 10.46 10.03 -4.82
CA LYS A 49 9.62 11.04 -4.16
C LYS A 49 8.27 10.45 -3.76
N ILE A 50 7.70 9.57 -4.58
CA ILE A 50 6.38 8.97 -4.35
C ILE A 50 6.45 8.09 -3.10
N LYS A 51 5.47 8.26 -2.20
CA LYS A 51 5.36 7.50 -0.96
C LYS A 51 4.12 6.62 -0.91
N LEU A 52 3.14 6.85 -1.78
CA LEU A 52 1.92 6.07 -1.88
C LEU A 52 1.29 6.28 -3.25
N ILE A 53 0.58 5.26 -3.74
CA ILE A 53 -0.16 5.31 -4.99
C ILE A 53 -1.64 5.02 -4.72
N LEU A 54 -2.51 5.88 -5.20
CA LEU A 54 -3.95 5.63 -5.34
C LEU A 54 -4.20 5.22 -6.78
N LEU A 55 -4.69 4.02 -7.00
CA LEU A 55 -4.72 3.40 -8.33
C LEU A 55 -6.11 2.86 -8.64
N ASP A 56 -6.76 3.45 -9.63
CA ASP A 56 -8.00 2.89 -10.17
C ASP A 56 -7.74 1.55 -10.87
N VAL A 57 -8.64 0.60 -10.66
CA VAL A 57 -8.61 -0.70 -11.34
C VAL A 57 -9.00 -0.56 -12.80
N MET A 58 -10.12 0.14 -13.06
CA MET A 58 -10.74 0.19 -14.39
C MET A 58 -10.29 1.44 -15.15
N MET A 59 -9.26 1.30 -15.95
CA MET A 59 -8.73 2.40 -16.76
C MET A 59 -8.50 1.94 -18.21
N PRO A 60 -8.57 2.88 -19.18
CA PRO A 60 -8.23 2.59 -20.56
C PRO A 60 -6.73 2.30 -20.74
N LYS A 61 -6.37 1.68 -21.85
CA LYS A 61 -5.02 1.29 -22.29
C LYS A 61 -4.40 0.22 -21.38
N LEU A 62 -4.00 0.55 -20.18
CA LEU A 62 -3.40 -0.34 -19.19
C LEU A 62 -4.20 -0.26 -17.89
N ASP A 63 -4.81 -1.38 -17.50
CA ASP A 63 -5.60 -1.48 -16.26
C ASP A 63 -4.73 -1.38 -14.99
N GLY A 64 -5.38 -1.10 -13.86
CA GLY A 64 -4.68 -0.92 -12.58
C GLY A 64 -3.89 -2.15 -12.12
N TRP A 65 -4.37 -3.36 -12.42
CA TRP A 65 -3.66 -4.59 -12.07
C TRP A 65 -2.34 -4.73 -12.82
N SER A 66 -2.35 -4.39 -14.11
CA SER A 66 -1.16 -4.42 -14.96
C SER A 66 -0.15 -3.35 -14.53
N VAL A 67 -0.64 -2.17 -14.12
CA VAL A 67 0.21 -1.11 -13.52
C VAL A 67 0.84 -1.60 -12.22
N LEU A 68 0.04 -2.18 -11.32
CA LEU A 68 0.52 -2.72 -10.04
C LEU A 68 1.62 -3.77 -10.25
N ARG A 69 1.41 -4.75 -11.15
CA ARG A 69 2.43 -5.76 -11.46
C ARG A 69 3.74 -5.16 -11.90
N LYS A 70 3.71 -4.14 -12.78
CA LYS A 70 4.92 -3.46 -13.24
C LYS A 70 5.63 -2.75 -12.08
N ILE A 71 4.87 -2.02 -11.26
CA ILE A 71 5.43 -1.31 -10.10
C ILE A 71 6.05 -2.30 -9.11
N ARG A 72 5.42 -3.45 -8.86
CA ARG A 72 5.90 -4.48 -7.93
C ARG A 72 7.17 -5.18 -8.38
N GLN A 73 7.53 -5.13 -9.67
CA GLN A 73 8.84 -5.61 -10.15
C GLN A 73 10.01 -4.76 -9.61
N GLU A 74 9.74 -3.52 -9.22
CA GLU A 74 10.77 -2.55 -8.89
C GLU A 74 10.57 -1.84 -7.54
N SER A 75 9.39 -1.96 -6.93
CA SER A 75 9.05 -1.19 -5.74
C SER A 75 7.97 -1.85 -4.88
N ASN A 76 8.17 -1.73 -3.56
CA ASN A 76 7.20 -2.12 -2.54
C ASN A 76 6.44 -0.90 -1.97
N LEU A 77 6.32 0.19 -2.73
CA LEU A 77 5.53 1.35 -2.32
C LEU A 77 4.09 0.95 -1.98
N PRO A 78 3.49 1.54 -0.94
CA PRO A 78 2.09 1.30 -0.62
C PRO A 78 1.17 1.66 -1.79
N VAL A 79 0.26 0.76 -2.13
CA VAL A 79 -0.75 0.95 -3.17
C VAL A 79 -2.13 0.71 -2.59
N ILE A 80 -3.01 1.69 -2.73
CA ILE A 80 -4.44 1.56 -2.46
C ILE A 80 -5.14 1.44 -3.80
N MET A 81 -5.86 0.32 -4.01
CA MET A 81 -6.68 0.14 -5.20
C MET A 81 -8.05 0.80 -5.01
N LEU A 82 -8.48 1.55 -6.01
CA LEU A 82 -9.83 2.12 -6.07
C LEU A 82 -10.66 1.23 -7.01
N THR A 83 -11.70 0.58 -6.49
CA THR A 83 -12.45 -0.44 -7.24
C THR A 83 -13.90 -0.06 -7.41
N ALA A 84 -14.57 -0.56 -8.45
CA ALA A 84 -16.03 -0.50 -8.53
C ALA A 84 -16.65 -1.48 -7.53
N ARG A 85 -17.82 -1.14 -6.99
CA ARG A 85 -18.53 -1.98 -6.01
C ARG A 85 -19.00 -3.29 -6.65
N GLY A 86 -18.57 -4.43 -6.11
CA GLY A 86 -19.03 -5.77 -6.52
C GLY A 86 -17.99 -6.67 -7.19
N GLU A 87 -16.74 -6.25 -7.28
CA GLU A 87 -15.65 -7.05 -7.87
C GLU A 87 -14.90 -7.84 -6.77
N GLU A 88 -15.64 -8.68 -6.01
CA GLU A 88 -15.05 -9.53 -4.95
C GLU A 88 -13.95 -10.47 -5.47
N GLN A 89 -14.03 -10.86 -6.76
CA GLN A 89 -12.99 -11.71 -7.38
C GLN A 89 -11.67 -10.96 -7.59
N ASP A 90 -11.71 -9.65 -7.74
CA ASP A 90 -10.52 -8.83 -7.89
C ASP A 90 -9.79 -8.64 -6.55
N GLU A 91 -10.49 -8.67 -5.43
CA GLU A 91 -9.86 -8.61 -4.11
C GLU A 91 -8.97 -9.83 -3.85
N LEU A 92 -9.42 -11.05 -4.18
CA LEU A 92 -8.62 -12.27 -4.03
C LEU A 92 -7.36 -12.24 -4.91
N PHE A 93 -7.49 -11.75 -6.14
CA PHE A 93 -6.37 -11.66 -7.08
C PHE A 93 -5.34 -10.60 -6.65
N GLY A 94 -5.80 -9.54 -6.03
CA GLY A 94 -4.93 -8.45 -5.60
C GLY A 94 -4.16 -8.74 -4.33
N PHE A 95 -4.64 -9.65 -3.47
CA PHE A 95 -3.85 -10.09 -2.31
C PHE A 95 -2.57 -10.81 -2.73
N GLU A 96 -2.62 -11.62 -3.80
CA GLU A 96 -1.44 -12.27 -4.38
C GLU A 96 -0.44 -11.25 -4.97
N LEU A 97 -0.92 -10.08 -5.40
CA LEU A 97 -0.10 -9.01 -5.98
C LEU A 97 0.42 -8.00 -4.95
N GLY A 98 0.11 -8.18 -3.66
CA GLY A 98 0.62 -7.32 -2.59
C GLY A 98 -0.02 -5.93 -2.56
N VAL A 99 -1.34 -5.83 -2.76
CA VAL A 99 -2.12 -4.61 -2.52
C VAL A 99 -2.19 -4.33 -1.03
N ASP A 100 -2.05 -3.08 -0.66
CA ASP A 100 -2.07 -2.68 0.75
C ASP A 100 -3.47 -2.45 1.28
N GLU A 101 -4.36 -1.95 0.44
CA GLU A 101 -5.77 -1.72 0.77
C GLU A 101 -6.64 -1.56 -0.47
N TYR A 102 -7.95 -1.86 -0.32
CA TYR A 102 -8.99 -1.67 -1.32
C TYR A 102 -10.01 -0.68 -0.83
N ILE A 103 -10.45 0.21 -1.71
CA ILE A 103 -11.52 1.16 -1.42
C ILE A 103 -12.50 1.17 -2.58
N SER A 104 -13.73 0.74 -2.28
CA SER A 104 -14.80 0.72 -3.28
C SER A 104 -15.35 2.12 -3.58
N LYS A 105 -15.54 2.40 -4.86
CA LYS A 105 -16.27 3.57 -5.36
C LYS A 105 -17.79 3.33 -5.24
N PRO A 106 -18.62 4.33 -4.82
CA PRO A 106 -18.21 5.66 -4.41
C PRO A 106 -17.67 5.70 -2.98
N PHE A 107 -16.60 6.45 -2.74
CA PHE A 107 -15.94 6.60 -1.45
C PHE A 107 -16.09 8.02 -0.88
N SER A 108 -15.94 8.12 0.44
CA SER A 108 -15.79 9.41 1.11
C SER A 108 -14.33 9.89 1.03
N PRO A 109 -14.04 11.06 0.43
CA PRO A 109 -12.68 11.58 0.39
C PRO A 109 -12.04 11.73 1.77
N LYS A 110 -12.83 12.06 2.80
CA LYS A 110 -12.34 12.17 4.18
C LYS A 110 -11.89 10.83 4.73
N ILE A 111 -12.63 9.75 4.44
CA ILE A 111 -12.27 8.39 4.86
C ILE A 111 -11.02 7.94 4.11
N LEU A 112 -10.95 8.19 2.80
CA LEU A 112 -9.76 7.86 2.00
C LEU A 112 -8.50 8.57 2.54
N VAL A 113 -8.59 9.87 2.85
CA VAL A 113 -7.47 10.61 3.45
C VAL A 113 -7.05 9.98 4.77
N ALA A 114 -7.99 9.64 5.66
CA ALA A 114 -7.66 9.01 6.94
C ALA A 114 -6.95 7.66 6.76
N ARG A 115 -7.36 6.85 5.77
CA ARG A 115 -6.70 5.57 5.44
C ARG A 115 -5.30 5.77 4.89
N VAL A 116 -5.12 6.73 3.98
CA VAL A 116 -3.80 7.12 3.47
C VAL A 116 -2.88 7.58 4.61
N GLU A 117 -3.37 8.47 5.50
CA GLU A 117 -2.61 8.93 6.68
C GLU A 117 -2.21 7.75 7.58
N ALA A 118 -3.12 6.79 7.81
CA ALA A 118 -2.84 5.60 8.61
C ALA A 118 -1.76 4.71 7.96
N ILE A 119 -1.84 4.47 6.65
CA ILE A 119 -0.84 3.70 5.91
C ILE A 119 0.52 4.42 5.94
N LEU A 120 0.56 5.72 5.61
CA LEU A 120 1.80 6.49 5.63
C LEU A 120 2.42 6.55 7.03
N LYS A 121 1.61 6.69 8.08
CA LYS A 121 2.09 6.62 9.46
C LYS A 121 2.66 5.24 9.80
N ARG A 122 1.96 4.18 9.40
CA ARG A 122 2.39 2.79 9.62
C ARG A 122 3.70 2.48 8.90
N VAL A 123 3.85 2.99 7.67
CA VAL A 123 5.01 2.73 6.81
C VAL A 123 6.20 3.65 7.12
N TYR A 124 5.94 4.94 7.42
CA TYR A 124 6.98 5.96 7.54
C TYR A 124 6.97 6.69 8.90
N GLY A 125 6.07 6.35 9.81
CA GLY A 125 5.72 7.21 10.95
C GLY A 125 6.54 7.05 12.23
N ASP A 126 7.35 6.01 12.38
CA ASP A 126 8.21 5.84 13.56
C ASP A 126 9.68 5.66 13.15
N THR A 127 10.39 6.78 13.19
CA THR A 127 11.84 6.83 13.00
C THR A 127 12.58 6.22 14.18
N LYS A 128 13.51 5.34 13.87
CA LYS A 128 14.60 4.83 14.71
C LYS A 128 14.30 3.67 15.64
N GLN A 129 14.15 2.48 15.08
CA GLN A 129 14.70 1.30 15.77
C GLN A 129 15.04 0.19 14.76
N LEU A 130 16.34 0.00 14.51
CA LEU A 130 16.84 -1.29 14.07
C LEU A 130 16.50 -2.26 15.21
N LYS A 131 15.55 -3.15 15.00
CA LYS A 131 15.26 -4.24 15.92
C LYS A 131 15.94 -5.49 15.39
N ASP A 132 16.75 -6.10 16.20
CA ASP A 132 17.40 -7.36 15.92
C ASP A 132 16.66 -8.47 16.69
N TYR A 133 16.15 -9.45 15.96
CA TYR A 133 15.45 -10.61 16.47
C TYR A 133 16.23 -11.86 16.06
N ASP A 134 17.32 -12.13 16.77
CA ASP A 134 18.14 -13.33 16.59
C ASP A 134 18.55 -13.60 15.13
N GLY A 135 19.11 -12.56 14.49
CA GLY A 135 19.58 -12.59 13.09
C GLY A 135 18.60 -12.01 12.07
N ILE A 136 17.36 -11.69 12.47
CA ILE A 136 16.41 -10.95 11.64
C ILE A 136 16.49 -9.47 12.02
N VAL A 137 17.12 -8.66 11.20
CA VAL A 137 17.22 -7.21 11.41
C VAL A 137 16.18 -6.48 10.59
N ILE A 138 15.31 -5.75 11.27
CA ILE A 138 14.29 -4.93 10.64
C ILE A 138 14.65 -3.45 10.76
N ASP A 139 14.83 -2.80 9.64
CA ASP A 139 14.87 -1.35 9.53
C ASP A 139 13.44 -0.85 9.33
N GLN A 140 12.87 -0.26 10.37
CA GLN A 140 11.50 0.24 10.31
C GLN A 140 11.38 1.50 9.46
N GLU A 141 12.44 2.28 9.32
CA GLU A 141 12.47 3.50 8.52
C GLU A 141 12.60 3.19 7.03
N GLY A 142 13.53 2.31 6.67
CA GLY A 142 13.77 1.87 5.30
C GLY A 142 12.85 0.74 4.86
N ARG A 143 12.03 0.16 5.76
CA ARG A 143 11.22 -1.05 5.53
C ARG A 143 12.03 -2.18 4.89
N THR A 144 13.28 -2.30 5.28
CA THR A 144 14.13 -3.37 4.81
C THR A 144 14.26 -4.44 5.89
N VAL A 145 14.27 -5.68 5.46
CA VAL A 145 14.53 -6.84 6.31
C VAL A 145 15.82 -7.48 5.86
N LYS A 146 16.67 -7.81 6.81
CA LYS A 146 17.86 -8.62 6.57
C LYS A 146 17.79 -9.86 7.44
N VAL A 147 18.12 -11.01 6.87
CA VAL A 147 18.30 -12.25 7.60
C VAL A 147 19.76 -12.68 7.43
N ASP A 148 20.47 -12.84 8.52
CA ASP A 148 21.91 -13.13 8.54
C ASP A 148 22.72 -12.15 7.67
N GLY A 149 22.35 -10.86 7.72
CA GLY A 149 22.97 -9.78 6.97
C GLY A 149 22.58 -9.68 5.49
N LYS A 150 21.78 -10.61 4.96
CA LYS A 150 21.32 -10.58 3.57
C LYS A 150 19.97 -9.89 3.48
N PRO A 151 19.78 -8.91 2.57
CA PRO A 151 18.49 -8.25 2.38
C PRO A 151 17.47 -9.25 1.80
N ILE A 152 16.22 -9.13 2.28
CA ILE A 152 15.06 -9.87 1.77
C ILE A 152 14.04 -8.85 1.31
N ASP A 153 13.54 -9.02 0.08
CA ASP A 153 12.46 -8.23 -0.47
C ASP A 153 11.12 -8.82 -0.01
N LEU A 154 10.35 -8.01 0.71
CA LEU A 154 9.01 -8.34 1.18
C LEU A 154 8.02 -7.31 0.64
N SER A 155 6.84 -7.75 0.25
CA SER A 155 5.70 -6.84 0.06
C SER A 155 5.35 -6.16 1.39
N LEU A 156 4.56 -5.09 1.34
CA LEU A 156 4.14 -4.39 2.56
C LEU A 156 3.44 -5.33 3.54
N ARG A 157 2.56 -6.20 3.04
CA ARG A 157 1.80 -7.13 3.88
C ARG A 157 2.68 -8.22 4.51
N GLU A 158 3.61 -8.75 3.76
CA GLU A 158 4.59 -9.70 4.29
C GLU A 158 5.47 -9.06 5.37
N TYR A 159 5.91 -7.82 5.13
CA TYR A 159 6.65 -7.05 6.12
C TYR A 159 5.83 -6.81 7.41
N GLU A 160 4.56 -6.41 7.27
CA GLU A 160 3.68 -6.18 8.42
C GLU A 160 3.36 -7.46 9.18
N LEU A 161 3.12 -8.55 8.47
CA LEU A 161 2.94 -9.86 9.08
C LEU A 161 4.17 -10.27 9.86
N LEU A 162 5.36 -10.18 9.25
CA LEU A 162 6.62 -10.49 9.92
C LEU A 162 6.81 -9.62 11.17
N LYS A 163 6.64 -8.31 11.03
CA LYS A 163 6.75 -7.37 12.15
C LYS A 163 5.77 -7.71 13.28
N TYR A 164 4.50 -7.99 12.91
CA TYR A 164 3.48 -8.34 13.90
C TYR A 164 3.80 -9.63 14.65
N LEU A 165 4.32 -10.64 13.96
CA LEU A 165 4.74 -11.90 14.57
C LEU A 165 5.93 -11.69 15.51
N LEU A 166 6.93 -10.92 15.11
CA LEU A 166 8.11 -10.62 15.93
C LEU A 166 7.80 -9.73 17.14
N ASP A 167 6.91 -8.74 16.99
CA ASP A 167 6.46 -7.89 18.11
C ASP A 167 5.59 -8.69 19.12
N ASN A 168 5.09 -9.88 18.75
CA ASN A 168 4.35 -10.81 19.60
C ASN A 168 5.06 -12.16 19.79
N GLU A 169 6.37 -12.15 19.77
CA GLU A 169 7.19 -13.35 19.96
C GLU A 169 6.82 -14.06 21.28
N ASN A 170 6.81 -15.40 21.26
CA ASN A 170 6.38 -16.24 22.40
C ASN A 170 4.88 -16.15 22.78
N ILE A 171 4.04 -15.49 21.97
CA ILE A 171 2.61 -15.44 22.18
C ILE A 171 1.89 -16.27 21.11
N ALA A 172 1.02 -17.20 21.52
CA ALA A 172 0.17 -17.92 20.59
C ALA A 172 -0.90 -16.96 20.00
N LEU A 173 -0.85 -16.76 18.70
CA LEU A 173 -1.80 -15.90 17.98
C LEU A 173 -2.78 -16.76 17.20
N SER A 174 -4.09 -16.44 17.30
CA SER A 174 -5.10 -17.05 16.42
C SER A 174 -5.03 -16.42 15.02
N ARG A 175 -5.46 -17.18 13.98
CA ARG A 175 -5.59 -16.66 12.61
C ARG A 175 -6.40 -15.36 12.55
N ASP A 176 -7.57 -15.34 13.20
CA ASP A 176 -8.43 -14.15 13.26
C ASP A 176 -7.71 -12.94 13.86
N LYS A 177 -6.90 -13.16 14.89
CA LYS A 177 -6.13 -12.10 15.52
C LYS A 177 -5.06 -11.55 14.58
N ILE A 178 -4.38 -12.41 13.83
CA ILE A 178 -3.40 -12.01 12.82
C ILE A 178 -4.10 -11.24 11.69
N LEU A 179 -5.16 -11.81 11.11
CA LEU A 179 -5.93 -11.18 10.04
C LEU A 179 -6.45 -9.79 10.43
N ASN A 180 -7.07 -9.68 11.61
CA ASN A 180 -7.62 -8.42 12.09
C ASN A 180 -6.55 -7.34 12.35
N ASN A 181 -5.33 -7.70 12.72
CA ASN A 181 -4.27 -6.74 13.01
C ASN A 181 -3.43 -6.37 11.79
N VAL A 182 -3.26 -7.29 10.84
CA VAL A 182 -2.43 -7.08 9.64
C VAL A 182 -3.28 -6.62 8.46
N TRP A 183 -4.51 -7.14 8.31
CA TRP A 183 -5.42 -6.81 7.19
C TRP A 183 -6.61 -5.91 7.54
N ASN A 184 -6.80 -5.54 8.81
CA ASN A 184 -7.92 -4.78 9.40
C ASN A 184 -9.21 -5.57 9.65
N TYR A 185 -10.10 -4.99 10.50
CA TYR A 185 -11.33 -5.60 11.02
C TYR A 185 -12.37 -6.04 9.96
N ASP A 186 -12.24 -5.58 8.72
CA ASP A 186 -13.19 -5.87 7.63
C ASP A 186 -12.61 -6.88 6.61
N TYR A 187 -11.69 -7.76 7.03
CA TYR A 187 -11.19 -8.78 6.15
C TYR A 187 -12.22 -9.89 5.96
N TYR A 188 -12.83 -9.95 4.78
CA TYR A 188 -13.80 -10.98 4.35
C TYR A 188 -13.15 -12.09 3.48
N GLY A 189 -11.85 -12.11 3.37
CA GLY A 189 -11.12 -13.10 2.56
C GLY A 189 -10.93 -14.46 3.24
N ASP A 190 -10.36 -15.42 2.50
CA ASP A 190 -10.07 -16.77 3.00
C ASP A 190 -9.01 -16.71 4.12
N SER A 191 -9.31 -17.38 5.25
CA SER A 191 -8.37 -17.49 6.38
C SER A 191 -7.04 -18.18 6.02
N ARG A 192 -6.97 -18.85 4.86
CA ARG A 192 -5.74 -19.47 4.32
C ARG A 192 -4.73 -18.48 3.75
N THR A 193 -5.06 -17.20 3.67
CA THR A 193 -4.12 -16.16 3.20
C THR A 193 -2.84 -16.06 4.05
N ILE A 194 -2.86 -16.59 5.27
CA ILE A 194 -1.72 -16.57 6.20
C ILE A 194 -1.07 -17.95 6.39
N ASP A 195 -1.45 -18.94 5.62
CA ASP A 195 -0.81 -20.26 5.60
C ASP A 195 0.36 -20.26 4.62
#